data_05e0f18253f4d3629ad1ee1cf3cb668a
#
_entry.id   05e0f18253f4d3629ad1ee1cf3cb668a
#
_cell.length_a   1.000
_cell.length_b   1.000
_cell.length_c   1.000
_cell.angle_alpha   90.00
_cell.angle_beta   90.00
_cell.angle_gamma   90.00
#
_symmetry.space_group_name_H-M   'P 1'
#
loop_
_entity.id
_entity.type
_entity.pdbx_description
1 polymer ?
#
loop_
_entity_poly.entity_id
_entity_poly.type
_entity_poly.pdbx_seq_one_letter_code
_entity_poly.pdbx_strand_id
1 'polypeptide(L)'
;MAGASRGIGLEIARHMAAAGASVVLAARSKDALEAHAAEIGGHALVLDVADPHSIAAAVDSIETPDILVNVAGMNIRKRAEDFTREEYDRILETNLNGIFTLTQKIGARMIARGTGGKIINIGSIQSLRALPYLAVYAITKGGLAQLTEVLAAEWGRYNIQANCIAPGIIVTDLNRKMWQSEKLLNWLKGCQANPRPGTPEDVAPLAVFLAGRGADYITGQIIAVDGGYTTTAVWPFEP
;
A
#
# COMPACT_ATOMS: atom_id res chain seq x y z
N MET A 1 0.23 -11.03 0.98
CA MET A 1 0.21 -9.66 0.42
C MET A 1 -1.13 -9.40 -0.23
N ALA A 2 -1.93 -8.48 0.30
CA ALA A 2 -3.24 -8.12 -0.26
C ALA A 2 -3.08 -7.04 -1.34
N GLY A 3 -3.58 -7.30 -2.57
CA GLY A 3 -3.43 -6.42 -3.73
C GLY A 3 -2.20 -6.69 -4.59
N ALA A 4 -1.76 -7.95 -4.71
CA ALA A 4 -0.51 -8.34 -5.35
C ALA A 4 -0.62 -8.75 -6.83
N SER A 5 -1.77 -8.53 -7.49
CA SER A 5 -1.95 -8.97 -8.89
C SER A 5 -1.33 -8.04 -9.95
N ARG A 6 -0.85 -6.85 -9.56
CA ARG A 6 -0.25 -5.86 -10.49
C ARG A 6 0.42 -4.69 -9.76
N GLY A 7 1.15 -3.86 -10.50
CA GLY A 7 1.70 -2.58 -10.06
C GLY A 7 2.57 -2.70 -8.82
N ILE A 8 2.41 -1.78 -7.87
CA ILE A 8 3.24 -1.71 -6.65
C ILE A 8 3.18 -3.04 -5.87
N GLY A 9 2.00 -3.66 -5.73
CA GLY A 9 1.86 -4.89 -4.97
C GLY A 9 2.61 -6.06 -5.60
N LEU A 10 2.53 -6.22 -6.92
CA LEU A 10 3.27 -7.27 -7.63
C LEU A 10 4.78 -7.04 -7.51
N GLU A 11 5.23 -5.81 -7.66
CA GLU A 11 6.65 -5.51 -7.59
C GLU A 11 7.23 -5.71 -6.17
N ILE A 12 6.48 -5.35 -5.14
CA ILE A 12 6.85 -5.69 -3.76
C ILE A 12 6.93 -7.23 -3.59
N ALA A 13 5.97 -7.99 -4.17
CA ALA A 13 5.99 -9.45 -4.10
C ALA A 13 7.26 -10.05 -4.72
N ARG A 14 7.66 -9.56 -5.90
CA ARG A 14 8.90 -9.96 -6.58
C ARG A 14 10.13 -9.69 -5.72
N HIS A 15 10.23 -8.49 -5.17
CA HIS A 15 11.35 -8.10 -4.32
C HIS A 15 11.41 -8.90 -3.01
N MET A 16 10.26 -9.19 -2.39
CA MET A 16 10.19 -10.03 -1.20
C MET A 16 10.63 -11.47 -1.50
N ALA A 17 10.16 -12.04 -2.62
CA ALA A 17 10.58 -13.38 -3.05
C ALA A 17 12.09 -13.42 -3.36
N ALA A 18 12.63 -12.43 -4.06
CA ALA A 18 14.05 -12.31 -4.33
C ALA A 18 14.89 -12.17 -3.04
N ALA A 19 14.32 -11.59 -1.99
CA ALA A 19 14.94 -11.52 -0.66
C ALA A 19 14.76 -12.81 0.17
N GLY A 20 14.19 -13.88 -0.39
CA GLY A 20 14.03 -15.19 0.24
C GLY A 20 12.75 -15.40 1.04
N ALA A 21 11.76 -14.50 0.93
CA ALA A 21 10.48 -14.69 1.58
C ALA A 21 9.58 -15.67 0.81
N SER A 22 8.86 -16.54 1.55
CA SER A 22 7.72 -17.27 0.98
C SER A 22 6.53 -16.32 0.83
N VAL A 23 6.09 -16.06 -0.39
CA VAL A 23 5.09 -15.03 -0.68
C VAL A 23 3.74 -15.64 -1.03
N VAL A 24 2.69 -15.23 -0.30
CA VAL A 24 1.30 -15.46 -0.69
C VAL A 24 0.78 -14.20 -1.37
N LEU A 25 0.51 -14.29 -2.68
CA LEU A 25 -0.08 -13.22 -3.48
C LEU A 25 -1.59 -13.30 -3.36
N ALA A 26 -2.23 -12.26 -2.84
CA ALA A 26 -3.67 -12.23 -2.63
C ALA A 26 -4.32 -11.08 -3.40
N ALA A 27 -5.33 -11.39 -4.22
CA ALA A 27 -6.18 -10.46 -4.95
C ALA A 27 -7.40 -11.20 -5.53
N ARG A 28 -8.26 -10.47 -6.28
CA ARG A 28 -9.48 -11.03 -6.88
C ARG A 28 -9.23 -11.87 -8.14
N SER A 29 -8.19 -11.52 -8.92
CA SER A 29 -7.94 -12.10 -10.25
C SER A 29 -7.11 -13.37 -10.13
N LYS A 30 -7.78 -14.53 -10.06
CA LYS A 30 -7.15 -15.85 -9.87
C LYS A 30 -6.05 -16.12 -10.90
N ASP A 31 -6.37 -16.01 -12.19
CA ASP A 31 -5.43 -16.35 -13.27
C ASP A 31 -4.15 -15.50 -13.22
N ALA A 32 -4.29 -14.20 -12.96
CA ALA A 32 -3.12 -13.32 -12.82
C ALA A 32 -2.28 -13.68 -11.57
N LEU A 33 -2.92 -14.06 -10.47
CA LEU A 33 -2.22 -14.50 -9.26
C LEU A 33 -1.46 -15.80 -9.49
N GLU A 34 -2.07 -16.78 -10.15
CA GLU A 34 -1.44 -18.08 -10.44
C GLU A 34 -0.21 -17.91 -11.35
N ALA A 35 -0.33 -17.07 -12.39
CA ALA A 35 0.79 -16.77 -13.28
C ALA A 35 1.96 -16.12 -12.54
N HIS A 36 1.68 -15.07 -11.71
CA HIS A 36 2.73 -14.39 -10.94
C HIS A 36 3.28 -15.23 -9.79
N ALA A 37 2.46 -16.06 -9.16
CA ALA A 37 2.92 -16.99 -8.14
C ALA A 37 3.90 -18.01 -8.73
N ALA A 38 3.60 -18.54 -9.90
CA ALA A 38 4.52 -19.45 -10.61
C ALA A 38 5.85 -18.77 -10.98
N GLU A 39 5.80 -17.49 -11.40
CA GLU A 39 6.99 -16.69 -11.75
C GLU A 39 7.95 -16.54 -10.55
N ILE A 40 7.42 -16.28 -9.35
CA ILE A 40 8.24 -15.96 -8.17
C ILE A 40 8.40 -17.13 -7.17
N GLY A 41 7.86 -18.31 -7.49
CA GLY A 41 7.84 -19.46 -6.56
C GLY A 41 6.96 -19.23 -5.33
N GLY A 42 5.89 -18.43 -5.47
CA GLY A 42 4.96 -18.10 -4.40
C GLY A 42 3.65 -18.89 -4.47
N HIS A 43 2.66 -18.44 -3.70
CA HIS A 43 1.32 -19.03 -3.65
C HIS A 43 0.25 -18.02 -4.02
N ALA A 44 -0.74 -18.44 -4.81
CA ALA A 44 -1.90 -17.64 -5.16
C ALA A 44 -3.03 -17.81 -4.15
N LEU A 45 -3.66 -16.72 -3.73
CA LEU A 45 -4.81 -16.71 -2.81
C LEU A 45 -5.87 -15.76 -3.34
N VAL A 46 -7.06 -16.24 -3.62
CA VAL A 46 -8.18 -15.38 -4.01
C VAL A 46 -8.69 -14.63 -2.78
N LEU A 47 -8.70 -13.30 -2.87
CA LEU A 47 -9.14 -12.40 -1.80
C LEU A 47 -9.80 -11.16 -2.39
N ASP A 48 -11.06 -10.93 -2.01
CA ASP A 48 -11.70 -9.62 -2.12
C ASP A 48 -11.71 -8.95 -0.74
N VAL A 49 -10.94 -7.90 -0.59
CA VAL A 49 -10.89 -7.15 0.69
C VAL A 49 -12.18 -6.39 0.99
N ALA A 50 -13.06 -6.20 0.01
CA ALA A 50 -14.37 -5.58 0.22
C ALA A 50 -15.44 -6.60 0.68
N ASP A 51 -15.11 -7.88 0.74
CA ASP A 51 -16.02 -8.94 1.20
C ASP A 51 -15.52 -9.57 2.51
N PRO A 52 -16.21 -9.37 3.66
CA PRO A 52 -15.83 -9.95 4.94
C PRO A 52 -15.79 -11.49 4.93
N HIS A 53 -16.61 -12.16 4.11
CA HIS A 53 -16.58 -13.62 3.98
C HIS A 53 -15.35 -14.08 3.22
N SER A 54 -14.97 -13.36 2.16
CA SER A 54 -13.72 -13.62 1.43
C SER A 54 -12.50 -13.42 2.33
N ILE A 55 -12.49 -12.37 3.16
CA ILE A 55 -11.42 -12.14 4.14
C ILE A 55 -11.34 -13.29 5.15
N ALA A 56 -12.46 -13.72 5.71
CA ALA A 56 -12.49 -14.82 6.68
C ALA A 56 -11.94 -16.12 6.07
N ALA A 57 -12.48 -16.52 4.92
CA ALA A 57 -12.04 -17.72 4.20
C ALA A 57 -10.54 -17.67 3.84
N ALA A 58 -10.05 -16.53 3.36
CA ALA A 58 -8.64 -16.35 3.02
C ALA A 58 -7.73 -16.46 4.25
N VAL A 59 -8.10 -15.82 5.36
CA VAL A 59 -7.33 -15.88 6.62
C VAL A 59 -7.30 -17.31 7.19
N ASP A 60 -8.41 -18.04 7.12
CA ASP A 60 -8.51 -19.40 7.63
C ASP A 60 -7.74 -20.42 6.77
N SER A 61 -7.51 -20.13 5.50
CA SER A 61 -6.83 -21.01 4.55
C SER A 61 -5.30 -20.94 4.58
N ILE A 62 -4.72 -20.01 5.32
CA ILE A 62 -3.26 -19.81 5.39
C ILE A 62 -2.73 -19.96 6.82
N GLU A 63 -1.47 -20.30 6.96
CA GLU A 63 -0.76 -20.14 8.22
C GLU A 63 -0.63 -18.66 8.60
N THR A 64 -0.37 -18.38 9.89
CA THR A 64 -0.17 -17.00 10.33
C THR A 64 1.09 -16.42 9.71
N PRO A 65 1.00 -15.40 8.85
CA PRO A 65 2.18 -14.86 8.20
C PRO A 65 3.04 -14.06 9.19
N ASP A 66 4.34 -13.95 8.91
CA ASP A 66 5.25 -13.08 9.65
C ASP A 66 5.10 -11.61 9.20
N ILE A 67 4.71 -11.42 7.94
CA ILE A 67 4.62 -10.11 7.31
C ILE A 67 3.28 -9.97 6.60
N LEU A 68 2.51 -8.94 6.94
CA LEU A 68 1.32 -8.53 6.21
C LEU A 68 1.62 -7.25 5.43
N VAL A 69 1.45 -7.28 4.10
CA VAL A 69 1.54 -6.08 3.27
C VAL A 69 0.17 -5.78 2.66
N ASN A 70 -0.38 -4.62 3.00
CA ASN A 70 -1.68 -4.13 2.54
C ASN A 70 -1.49 -3.13 1.40
N VAL A 71 -1.73 -3.57 0.18
CA VAL A 71 -1.61 -2.74 -1.04
C VAL A 71 -2.96 -2.49 -1.70
N ALA A 72 -3.93 -3.38 -1.48
CA ALA A 72 -5.23 -3.30 -2.13
C ALA A 72 -5.86 -1.91 -1.97
N GLY A 73 -6.35 -1.38 -3.07
CA GLY A 73 -6.98 -0.08 -3.08
C GLY A 73 -7.46 0.32 -4.46
N MET A 74 -8.41 1.26 -4.47
CA MET A 74 -8.97 1.84 -5.68
C MET A 74 -9.13 3.35 -5.52
N ASN A 75 -9.35 4.04 -6.62
CA ASN A 75 -9.57 5.46 -6.65
C ASN A 75 -10.60 5.85 -7.72
N ILE A 76 -11.38 6.87 -7.42
CA ILE A 76 -12.24 7.58 -8.37
C ILE A 76 -11.84 9.06 -8.29
N ARG A 77 -11.60 9.69 -9.46
CA ARG A 77 -11.27 11.11 -9.54
C ARG A 77 -12.49 11.91 -9.88
N LYS A 78 -12.94 12.73 -8.92
CA LYS A 78 -14.13 13.58 -9.01
C LYS A 78 -13.98 14.81 -8.13
N ARG A 79 -14.78 15.85 -8.40
CA ARG A 79 -14.97 16.93 -7.43
C ARG A 79 -15.62 16.38 -6.16
N ALA A 80 -15.35 16.97 -5.02
CA ALA A 80 -15.86 16.48 -3.74
C ALA A 80 -17.40 16.46 -3.69
N GLU A 81 -18.03 17.49 -4.25
CA GLU A 81 -19.49 17.64 -4.32
C GLU A 81 -20.20 16.66 -5.27
N ASP A 82 -19.45 16.02 -6.20
CA ASP A 82 -20.01 15.13 -7.21
C ASP A 82 -19.99 13.65 -6.81
N PHE A 83 -19.38 13.29 -5.67
CA PHE A 83 -19.32 11.90 -5.23
C PHE A 83 -20.72 11.39 -4.85
N THR A 84 -21.11 10.23 -5.39
CA THR A 84 -22.30 9.53 -4.91
C THR A 84 -21.99 8.75 -3.65
N ARG A 85 -23.03 8.37 -2.91
CA ARG A 85 -22.90 7.56 -1.70
C ARG A 85 -22.29 6.19 -2.02
N GLU A 86 -22.68 5.58 -3.13
CA GLU A 86 -22.20 4.27 -3.58
C GLU A 86 -20.71 4.32 -3.94
N GLU A 87 -20.25 5.39 -4.59
CA GLU A 87 -18.84 5.58 -4.89
C GLU A 87 -18.01 5.78 -3.62
N TYR A 88 -18.54 6.58 -2.69
CA TYR A 88 -17.93 6.80 -1.38
C TYR A 88 -17.78 5.48 -0.62
N ASP A 89 -18.88 4.74 -0.44
CA ASP A 89 -18.89 3.48 0.30
C ASP A 89 -17.95 2.44 -0.33
N ARG A 90 -17.94 2.32 -1.66
CA ARG A 90 -17.06 1.39 -2.38
C ARG A 90 -15.58 1.67 -2.16
N ILE A 91 -15.19 2.96 -2.13
CA ILE A 91 -13.79 3.34 -1.89
C ILE A 91 -13.43 3.07 -0.44
N LEU A 92 -14.28 3.43 0.52
CA LEU A 92 -14.05 3.16 1.93
C LEU A 92 -13.94 1.66 2.20
N GLU A 93 -14.88 0.88 1.67
CA GLU A 93 -14.92 -0.56 1.89
C GLU A 93 -13.63 -1.23 1.41
N THR A 94 -13.19 -0.89 0.19
CA THR A 94 -11.97 -1.48 -0.36
C THR A 94 -10.70 -0.98 0.32
N ASN A 95 -10.57 0.34 0.54
CA ASN A 95 -9.28 0.95 0.91
C ASN A 95 -9.05 1.03 2.42
N LEU A 96 -10.11 0.96 3.22
CA LEU A 96 -10.03 1.19 4.67
C LEU A 96 -10.70 0.08 5.47
N ASN A 97 -12.01 -0.15 5.31
CA ASN A 97 -12.77 -1.11 6.13
C ASN A 97 -12.23 -2.54 5.96
N GLY A 98 -12.06 -2.98 4.71
CA GLY A 98 -11.54 -4.31 4.42
C GLY A 98 -10.08 -4.47 4.84
N ILE A 99 -9.26 -3.43 4.65
CA ILE A 99 -7.87 -3.44 5.12
C ILE A 99 -7.81 -3.52 6.65
N PHE A 100 -8.67 -2.76 7.35
CA PHE A 100 -8.79 -2.86 8.81
C PHE A 100 -9.18 -4.27 9.24
N THR A 101 -10.23 -4.85 8.66
CA THR A 101 -10.73 -6.19 8.98
C THR A 101 -9.67 -7.27 8.75
N LEU A 102 -8.97 -7.23 7.60
CA LEU A 102 -7.88 -8.16 7.30
C LEU A 102 -6.74 -8.01 8.31
N THR A 103 -6.33 -6.77 8.58
CA THR A 103 -5.24 -6.46 9.51
C THR A 103 -5.58 -6.90 10.93
N GLN A 104 -6.82 -6.66 11.39
CA GLN A 104 -7.30 -7.09 12.69
C GLN A 104 -7.22 -8.62 12.85
N LYS A 105 -7.73 -9.37 11.86
CA LYS A 105 -7.71 -10.85 11.91
C LYS A 105 -6.29 -11.41 11.88
N ILE A 106 -5.44 -10.94 11.00
CA ILE A 106 -4.04 -11.39 10.91
C ILE A 106 -3.25 -10.96 12.15
N GLY A 107 -3.42 -9.72 12.61
CA GLY A 107 -2.76 -9.19 13.81
C GLY A 107 -3.14 -9.99 15.08
N ALA A 108 -4.42 -10.33 15.25
CA ALA A 108 -4.85 -11.19 16.34
C ALA A 108 -4.15 -12.56 16.34
N ARG A 109 -3.94 -13.15 15.15
CA ARG A 109 -3.18 -14.41 15.00
C ARG A 109 -1.68 -14.22 15.27
N MET A 110 -1.07 -13.10 14.85
CA MET A 110 0.32 -12.76 15.18
C MET A 110 0.51 -12.59 16.69
N ILE A 111 -0.42 -11.91 17.36
CA ILE A 111 -0.42 -11.75 18.82
C ILE A 111 -0.53 -13.12 19.52
N ALA A 112 -1.47 -13.95 19.11
CA ALA A 112 -1.68 -15.29 19.68
C ALA A 112 -0.46 -16.20 19.47
N ARG A 113 0.23 -16.10 18.33
CA ARG A 113 1.46 -16.83 18.04
C ARG A 113 2.63 -16.39 18.93
N GLY A 114 2.70 -15.13 19.33
CA GLY A 114 3.69 -14.61 20.28
C GLY A 114 5.11 -14.42 19.74
N THR A 115 5.35 -14.55 18.42
CA THR A 115 6.68 -14.42 17.81
C THR A 115 6.92 -13.06 17.14
N GLY A 116 5.99 -12.11 17.31
CA GLY A 116 6.04 -10.82 16.66
C GLY A 116 5.55 -10.85 15.21
N GLY A 117 5.79 -9.77 14.47
CA GLY A 117 5.38 -9.65 13.08
C GLY A 117 5.60 -8.25 12.50
N LYS A 118 5.36 -8.11 11.20
CA LYS A 118 5.45 -6.83 10.47
C LYS A 118 4.15 -6.55 9.75
N ILE A 119 3.67 -5.31 9.83
CA ILE A 119 2.54 -4.80 9.05
C ILE A 119 3.04 -3.62 8.23
N ILE A 120 2.89 -3.71 6.92
CA ILE A 120 3.30 -2.69 5.97
C ILE A 120 2.05 -2.26 5.20
N ASN A 121 1.58 -1.05 5.46
CA ASN A 121 0.46 -0.46 4.76
C ASN A 121 0.97 0.39 3.59
N ILE A 122 0.36 0.25 2.42
CA ILE A 122 0.63 1.14 1.29
C ILE A 122 -0.40 2.28 1.31
N GLY A 123 0.04 3.39 1.87
CA GLY A 123 -0.67 4.66 1.90
C GLY A 123 -0.63 5.38 0.56
N SER A 124 -0.35 6.66 0.61
CA SER A 124 -0.16 7.57 -0.52
C SER A 124 0.43 8.87 -0.01
N ILE A 125 0.98 9.71 -0.88
CA ILE A 125 1.20 11.13 -0.56
C ILE A 125 -0.07 11.80 -0.06
N GLN A 126 -1.26 11.27 -0.41
CA GLN A 126 -2.55 11.71 0.14
C GLN A 126 -2.72 11.42 1.64
N SER A 127 -1.87 10.63 2.24
CA SER A 127 -1.76 10.49 3.70
C SER A 127 -1.09 11.71 4.36
N LEU A 128 -0.36 12.52 3.58
CA LEU A 128 0.48 13.62 4.04
C LEU A 128 0.09 14.98 3.44
N ARG A 129 -0.34 15.02 2.19
CA ARG A 129 -0.67 16.22 1.41
C ARG A 129 -1.90 15.99 0.56
N ALA A 130 -2.74 17.01 0.40
CA ALA A 130 -3.92 16.93 -0.44
C ALA A 130 -3.59 17.16 -1.92
N LEU A 131 -4.26 16.42 -2.79
CA LEU A 131 -4.41 16.74 -4.22
C LEU A 131 -5.91 16.88 -4.53
N PRO A 132 -6.31 17.84 -5.36
CA PRO A 132 -7.71 18.01 -5.72
C PRO A 132 -8.27 16.80 -6.47
N TYR A 133 -9.58 16.63 -6.43
CA TYR A 133 -10.35 15.57 -7.08
C TYR A 133 -10.14 14.14 -6.50
N LEU A 134 -9.60 14.04 -5.30
CA LEU A 134 -9.27 12.78 -4.63
C LEU A 134 -9.84 12.70 -3.21
N ALA A 135 -10.94 13.42 -2.90
CA ALA A 135 -11.44 13.61 -1.55
C ALA A 135 -11.62 12.28 -0.78
N VAL A 136 -12.39 11.34 -1.34
CA VAL A 136 -12.67 10.07 -0.65
C VAL A 136 -11.43 9.18 -0.56
N TYR A 137 -10.60 9.16 -1.60
CA TYR A 137 -9.33 8.46 -1.56
C TYR A 137 -8.39 9.01 -0.47
N ALA A 138 -8.29 10.34 -0.34
CA ALA A 138 -7.49 10.98 0.69
C ALA A 138 -7.99 10.65 2.10
N ILE A 139 -9.31 10.61 2.33
CA ILE A 139 -9.91 10.15 3.59
C ILE A 139 -9.40 8.74 3.93
N THR A 140 -9.44 7.81 2.98
CA THR A 140 -9.01 6.43 3.24
C THR A 140 -7.51 6.31 3.49
N LYS A 141 -6.69 7.08 2.77
CA LYS A 141 -5.23 7.03 2.93
C LYS A 141 -4.74 7.77 4.18
N GLY A 142 -5.44 8.83 4.58
CA GLY A 142 -5.26 9.47 5.89
C GLY A 142 -5.66 8.55 7.04
N GLY A 143 -6.83 7.90 6.93
CA GLY A 143 -7.28 6.89 7.90
C GLY A 143 -6.31 5.71 8.03
N LEU A 144 -5.75 5.22 6.91
CA LEU A 144 -4.77 4.12 6.93
C LEU A 144 -3.44 4.54 7.58
N ALA A 145 -2.99 5.78 7.38
CA ALA A 145 -1.82 6.32 8.07
C ALA A 145 -2.07 6.38 9.58
N GLN A 146 -3.21 6.93 10.03
CA GLN A 146 -3.55 6.99 11.44
C GLN A 146 -3.74 5.59 12.05
N LEU A 147 -4.35 4.65 11.33
CA LEU A 147 -4.42 3.24 11.75
C LEU A 147 -3.03 2.66 11.99
N THR A 148 -2.06 2.98 11.13
CA THR A 148 -0.68 2.50 11.28
C THR A 148 -0.07 2.94 12.60
N GLU A 149 -0.24 4.21 12.97
CA GLU A 149 0.27 4.77 14.23
C GLU A 149 -0.39 4.11 15.45
N VAL A 150 -1.71 3.91 15.42
CA VAL A 150 -2.44 3.24 16.49
C VAL A 150 -1.98 1.80 16.65
N LEU A 151 -1.85 1.04 15.55
CA LEU A 151 -1.36 -0.35 15.60
C LEU A 151 0.07 -0.44 16.16
N ALA A 152 0.93 0.51 15.80
CA ALA A 152 2.28 0.58 16.35
C ALA A 152 2.28 0.80 17.86
N ALA A 153 1.44 1.71 18.35
CA ALA A 153 1.30 2.00 19.78
C ALA A 153 0.71 0.83 20.58
N GLU A 154 -0.30 0.13 20.03
CA GLU A 154 -0.97 -0.97 20.74
C GLU A 154 -0.20 -2.29 20.66
N TRP A 155 0.40 -2.60 19.47
CA TRP A 155 0.95 -3.91 19.18
C TRP A 155 2.47 -4.00 19.30
N GLY A 156 3.15 -2.87 19.53
CA GLY A 156 4.59 -2.83 19.79
C GLY A 156 5.02 -3.72 20.96
N ARG A 157 4.18 -3.82 22.01
CA ARG A 157 4.39 -4.72 23.17
C ARG A 157 4.41 -6.21 22.81
N TYR A 158 3.85 -6.59 21.66
CA TYR A 158 3.88 -7.96 21.12
C TYR A 158 4.98 -8.14 20.08
N ASN A 159 5.91 -7.20 19.98
CA ASN A 159 6.97 -7.16 18.94
C ASN A 159 6.40 -7.15 17.52
N ILE A 160 5.27 -6.48 17.30
CA ILE A 160 4.69 -6.25 15.97
C ILE A 160 4.96 -4.80 15.58
N GLN A 161 5.71 -4.59 14.48
CA GLN A 161 5.94 -3.27 13.92
C GLN A 161 4.93 -3.00 12.82
N ALA A 162 4.30 -1.82 12.86
CA ALA A 162 3.38 -1.36 11.83
C ALA A 162 3.92 -0.06 11.21
N ASN A 163 4.12 -0.05 9.88
CA ASN A 163 4.59 1.13 9.16
C ASN A 163 3.78 1.34 7.89
N CYS A 164 3.74 2.57 7.42
CA CYS A 164 3.07 2.98 6.20
C CYS A 164 4.08 3.53 5.20
N ILE A 165 4.10 3.00 3.99
CA ILE A 165 4.80 3.60 2.86
C ILE A 165 3.80 4.52 2.16
N ALA A 166 4.17 5.76 1.90
CA ALA A 166 3.36 6.77 1.21
C ALA A 166 3.96 7.05 -0.18
N PRO A 167 3.59 6.26 -1.22
CA PRO A 167 4.09 6.47 -2.57
C PRO A 167 3.60 7.81 -3.13
N GLY A 168 4.45 8.45 -3.89
CA GLY A 168 4.15 9.63 -4.65
C GLY A 168 3.42 9.32 -5.96
N ILE A 169 3.84 9.97 -7.01
CA ILE A 169 3.33 9.76 -8.36
C ILE A 169 4.07 8.58 -8.98
N ILE A 170 3.45 7.41 -8.90
CA ILE A 170 4.00 6.15 -9.41
C ILE A 170 3.29 5.76 -10.71
N VAL A 171 4.07 5.56 -11.78
CA VAL A 171 3.56 5.07 -13.05
C VAL A 171 3.36 3.56 -12.97
N THR A 172 2.14 3.14 -13.23
CA THR A 172 1.73 1.75 -13.34
C THR A 172 0.96 1.54 -14.63
N ASP A 173 0.63 0.32 -14.99
CA ASP A 173 -0.17 0.04 -16.19
C ASP A 173 -1.51 0.76 -16.20
N LEU A 174 -2.08 1.04 -15.03
CA LEU A 174 -3.35 1.74 -14.88
C LEU A 174 -3.31 3.21 -15.32
N ASN A 175 -2.17 3.87 -15.19
CA ASN A 175 -2.04 5.31 -15.41
C ASN A 175 -0.96 5.67 -16.44
N ARG A 176 -0.29 4.69 -17.04
CA ARG A 176 0.81 4.87 -18.00
C ARG A 176 0.45 5.82 -19.14
N LYS A 177 -0.76 5.69 -19.72
CA LYS A 177 -1.22 6.58 -20.80
C LYS A 177 -1.33 8.03 -20.35
N MET A 178 -1.80 8.26 -19.12
CA MET A 178 -1.93 9.61 -18.57
C MET A 178 -0.55 10.28 -18.39
N TRP A 179 0.45 9.52 -17.95
CA TRP A 179 1.82 10.02 -17.73
C TRP A 179 2.68 10.13 -18.99
N GLN A 180 2.12 9.89 -20.17
CA GLN A 180 2.71 10.25 -21.47
C GLN A 180 2.45 11.74 -21.85
N SER A 181 1.61 12.44 -21.09
CA SER A 181 1.27 13.84 -21.32
C SER A 181 2.42 14.77 -20.91
N GLU A 182 2.98 15.51 -21.87
CA GLU A 182 4.01 16.53 -21.61
C GLU A 182 3.54 17.57 -20.59
N LYS A 183 2.25 17.95 -20.62
CA LYS A 183 1.66 18.88 -19.66
C LYS A 183 1.79 18.36 -18.22
N LEU A 184 1.54 17.06 -17.99
CA LEU A 184 1.68 16.46 -16.66
C LEU A 184 3.13 16.29 -16.25
N LEU A 185 4.02 15.95 -17.18
CA LEU A 185 5.44 15.83 -16.91
C LEU A 185 6.05 17.19 -16.57
N ASN A 186 5.66 18.25 -17.29
CA ASN A 186 6.13 19.61 -17.00
C ASN A 186 5.57 20.14 -15.67
N TRP A 187 4.30 19.83 -15.34
CA TRP A 187 3.75 20.13 -14.03
C TRP A 187 4.54 19.42 -12.91
N LEU A 188 4.89 18.15 -13.10
CA LEU A 188 5.62 17.37 -12.11
C LEU A 188 7.01 17.99 -11.83
N LYS A 189 7.74 18.40 -12.87
CA LYS A 189 9.03 19.09 -12.74
C LYS A 189 8.93 20.38 -11.92
N GLY A 190 7.76 21.02 -11.91
CA GLY A 190 7.51 22.23 -11.14
C GLY A 190 7.07 22.00 -9.68
N CYS A 191 6.81 20.77 -9.25
CA CYS A 191 6.29 20.51 -7.92
C CYS A 191 6.97 19.33 -7.18
N GLN A 192 8.00 18.72 -7.77
CA GLN A 192 8.72 17.58 -7.20
C GLN A 192 10.23 17.78 -7.40
N ALA A 193 11.04 17.43 -6.40
CA ALA A 193 12.49 17.61 -6.46
C ALA A 193 13.14 16.68 -7.50
N ASN A 194 12.74 15.41 -7.55
CA ASN A 194 13.16 14.49 -8.60
C ASN A 194 12.25 14.70 -9.83
N PRO A 195 12.76 15.11 -11.01
CA PRO A 195 11.94 15.55 -12.14
C PRO A 195 11.24 14.43 -12.91
N ARG A 196 11.27 13.20 -12.45
CA ARG A 196 10.58 12.06 -13.07
C ARG A 196 9.47 11.50 -12.18
N PRO A 197 8.41 10.93 -12.75
CA PRO A 197 7.51 10.10 -11.96
C PRO A 197 8.26 8.87 -11.46
N GLY A 198 7.83 8.33 -10.32
CA GLY A 198 8.35 7.08 -9.77
C GLY A 198 7.78 5.86 -10.50
N THR A 199 8.36 4.71 -10.22
CA THR A 199 7.91 3.39 -10.67
C THR A 199 7.67 2.48 -9.48
N PRO A 200 7.01 1.31 -9.64
CA PRO A 200 6.86 0.34 -8.56
C PRO A 200 8.19 -0.10 -7.95
N GLU A 201 9.25 -0.17 -8.75
CA GLU A 201 10.63 -0.51 -8.34
C GLU A 201 11.24 0.54 -7.40
N ASP A 202 10.80 1.80 -7.45
CA ASP A 202 11.22 2.83 -6.49
C ASP A 202 10.59 2.60 -5.09
N VAL A 203 9.47 1.89 -5.02
CA VAL A 203 8.71 1.64 -3.77
C VAL A 203 9.10 0.32 -3.11
N ALA A 204 9.29 -0.72 -3.90
CA ALA A 204 9.46 -2.09 -3.42
C ALA A 204 10.65 -2.29 -2.46
N PRO A 205 11.83 -1.69 -2.67
CA PRO A 205 12.98 -1.87 -1.77
C PRO A 205 12.70 -1.42 -0.32
N LEU A 206 11.92 -0.33 -0.13
CA LEU A 206 11.55 0.11 1.21
C LEU A 206 10.64 -0.90 1.91
N ALA A 207 9.73 -1.55 1.19
CA ALA A 207 8.89 -2.60 1.76
C ALA A 207 9.72 -3.80 2.24
N VAL A 208 10.73 -4.22 1.46
CA VAL A 208 11.68 -5.27 1.85
C VAL A 208 12.48 -4.86 3.09
N PHE A 209 12.98 -3.64 3.14
CA PHE A 209 13.70 -3.13 4.31
C PHE A 209 12.83 -3.15 5.55
N LEU A 210 11.58 -2.65 5.47
CA LEU A 210 10.65 -2.62 6.61
C LEU A 210 10.21 -4.02 7.06
N ALA A 211 10.25 -5.01 6.18
CA ALA A 211 9.99 -6.41 6.51
C ALA A 211 11.17 -7.09 7.22
N GLY A 212 12.37 -6.59 7.05
CA GLY A 212 13.60 -7.18 7.58
C GLY A 212 13.91 -6.77 9.03
N ARG A 213 14.88 -7.45 9.62
CA ARG A 213 15.35 -7.19 10.99
C ARG A 213 15.97 -5.80 11.17
N GLY A 214 16.49 -5.20 10.11
CA GLY A 214 17.02 -3.83 10.15
C GLY A 214 15.99 -2.77 10.54
N ALA A 215 14.69 -3.11 10.45
CA ALA A 215 13.58 -2.25 10.82
C ALA A 215 12.89 -2.65 12.13
N ASP A 216 13.48 -3.46 13.00
CA ASP A 216 12.84 -3.94 14.24
C ASP A 216 12.54 -2.79 15.23
N TYR A 217 13.24 -1.66 15.11
CA TYR A 217 13.01 -0.47 15.96
C TYR A 217 12.28 0.64 15.22
N ILE A 218 11.77 0.37 14.00
CA ILE A 218 10.99 1.32 13.20
C ILE A 218 9.52 0.89 13.23
N THR A 219 8.69 1.69 13.88
CA THR A 219 7.23 1.45 13.97
C THR A 219 6.47 2.76 14.03
N GLY A 220 5.23 2.79 13.54
CA GLY A 220 4.36 3.97 13.51
C GLY A 220 4.77 5.01 12.47
N GLN A 221 5.66 4.69 11.53
CA GLN A 221 6.16 5.67 10.58
C GLN A 221 5.34 5.70 9.29
N ILE A 222 5.12 6.92 8.79
CA ILE A 222 4.56 7.18 7.47
C ILE A 222 5.70 7.71 6.59
N ILE A 223 6.28 6.84 5.77
CA ILE A 223 7.50 7.13 5.01
C ILE A 223 7.15 7.45 3.56
N ALA A 224 7.38 8.69 3.14
CA ALA A 224 7.16 9.10 1.76
C ALA A 224 8.23 8.49 0.82
N VAL A 225 7.76 7.94 -0.32
CA VAL A 225 8.59 7.53 -1.46
C VAL A 225 8.03 8.26 -2.68
N ASP A 226 8.36 9.54 -2.80
CA ASP A 226 7.62 10.49 -3.61
C ASP A 226 8.49 11.46 -4.43
N GLY A 227 9.80 11.21 -4.50
CA GLY A 227 10.73 12.06 -5.22
C GLY A 227 10.85 13.48 -4.64
N GLY A 228 10.48 13.67 -3.37
CA GLY A 228 10.50 14.97 -2.70
C GLY A 228 9.25 15.83 -2.94
N TYR A 229 8.16 15.25 -3.45
CA TYR A 229 6.91 15.97 -3.69
C TYR A 229 6.34 16.61 -2.41
N THR A 230 6.35 15.89 -1.29
CA THR A 230 5.78 16.39 -0.04
C THR A 230 6.67 17.37 0.72
N THR A 231 7.96 17.46 0.37
CA THR A 231 8.96 18.31 1.06
C THR A 231 9.40 19.51 0.24
N THR A 232 9.16 19.50 -1.07
CA THR A 232 9.65 20.54 -1.98
C THR A 232 8.59 21.62 -2.17
N ALA A 233 9.01 22.89 -2.02
CA ALA A 233 8.33 24.04 -2.57
C ALA A 233 9.13 24.52 -3.81
N VAL A 234 8.44 24.94 -4.86
CA VAL A 234 9.07 25.54 -6.02
C VAL A 234 9.74 26.84 -5.61
N TRP A 235 11.04 26.92 -5.74
CA TRP A 235 11.82 28.13 -5.47
C TRP A 235 12.24 28.76 -6.81
N PRO A 236 11.78 29.98 -7.12
CA PRO A 236 11.96 30.57 -8.47
C PRO A 236 13.32 31.22 -8.67
N PHE A 237 14.21 31.19 -7.70
CA PHE A 237 15.53 31.83 -7.78
C PHE A 237 16.63 30.78 -7.78
N GLU A 238 17.60 30.98 -8.68
CA GLU A 238 18.88 30.27 -8.63
C GLU A 238 19.89 31.07 -7.79
N PRO A 239 20.81 30.41 -7.07
CA PRO A 239 21.82 31.11 -6.28
C PRO A 239 22.83 31.89 -7.13
#